data_17a715f92a7c4d5753314229328f0974
#
_entry.id   17a715f92a7c4d5753314229328f0974
#
_cell.length_a   1.000
_cell.length_b   1.000
_cell.length_c   1.000
_cell.angle_alpha   90.00
_cell.angle_beta   90.00
_cell.angle_gamma   90.00
#
_symmetry.space_group_name_H-M   'P 1'
#
loop_
_entity.id
_entity.type
_entity.pdbx_description
1 polymer ?
#
loop_
_entity_poly.entity_id
_entity_poly.type
_entity_poly.pdbx_seq_one_letter_code
_entity_poly.pdbx_strand_id
1 'polypeptide(L)'
;YFESLENQIGEKIILLNIADLLISISLIGCKPGSDYSSTNLKIENRNGAVSSTSRLASEAGVDIMKKGGNAFDAIVATGFALAVTSPSNGNIGGGGFMVARTNQGEVITLDFREKAPTLSYETMFLDDEGNYSRNLALLSHKSSGVPGTVDGLITILEDYGSGKFSLSEILSYAINFAENGHGINKSSAFGLDFYKHLFLEDKGSTKIFIKDYTLEMKQLQQDVLNGTIPEQEYIDKMRSLDQWNEGDIIIQKDWAETLKRISENGRDGFYSGKTANLIVNEMRANNGLISHEDLKQYRSIYREPILGNYRGYKVRSMGPPSSGGPLI
;
A
#
# COMPACT_ATOMS: atom_id res chain seq x y z
N TYR A 1 -11.50 35.14 -28.21
CA TYR A 1 -10.42 35.94 -27.55
C TYR A 1 -10.43 35.76 -26.01
N PHE A 2 -11.59 35.59 -25.41
CA PHE A 2 -11.71 35.32 -23.94
C PHE A 2 -11.38 33.89 -23.58
N GLU A 3 -11.78 32.88 -24.33
CA GLU A 3 -11.45 31.47 -24.10
C GLU A 3 -9.92 31.16 -24.18
N SER A 4 -9.19 31.92 -25.03
CA SER A 4 -7.73 31.74 -25.13
C SER A 4 -6.93 32.32 -23.93
N LEU A 5 -7.53 33.29 -23.22
CA LEU A 5 -6.92 33.88 -22.02
C LEU A 5 -7.15 33.02 -20.78
N GLU A 6 -8.29 32.38 -20.61
CA GLU A 6 -8.58 31.48 -19.51
C GLU A 6 -7.69 30.23 -19.55
N ASN A 7 -7.45 29.66 -20.73
CA ASN A 7 -6.53 28.53 -20.88
C ASN A 7 -5.07 28.90 -20.57
N GLN A 8 -4.60 30.06 -20.97
CA GLN A 8 -3.22 30.51 -20.65
C GLN A 8 -3.02 30.87 -19.18
N ILE A 9 -4.04 31.38 -18.50
CA ILE A 9 -3.99 31.69 -17.07
C ILE A 9 -4.07 30.40 -16.25
N GLY A 10 -4.90 29.45 -16.66
CA GLY A 10 -5.03 28.14 -16.00
C GLY A 10 -3.74 27.33 -16.05
N GLU A 11 -3.07 27.24 -17.18
CA GLU A 11 -1.79 26.52 -17.30
C GLU A 11 -0.64 27.19 -16.52
N LYS A 12 -0.58 28.52 -16.48
CA LYS A 12 0.43 29.22 -15.67
C LYS A 12 0.23 29.09 -14.17
N ILE A 13 -1.00 29.05 -13.70
CA ILE A 13 -1.32 28.85 -12.27
C ILE A 13 -0.97 27.41 -11.85
N ILE A 14 -1.24 26.40 -12.70
CA ILE A 14 -0.89 25.00 -12.42
C ILE A 14 0.63 24.80 -12.41
N LEU A 15 1.37 25.43 -13.35
CA LEU A 15 2.83 25.35 -13.40
C LEU A 15 3.51 26.06 -12.21
N LEU A 16 2.97 27.21 -11.78
CA LEU A 16 3.47 27.92 -10.59
C LEU A 16 3.23 27.11 -9.30
N ASN A 17 2.06 26.51 -9.14
CA ASN A 17 1.75 25.68 -7.96
C ASN A 17 2.60 24.41 -7.89
N ILE A 18 2.94 23.79 -9.02
CA ILE A 18 3.83 22.59 -9.04
C ILE A 18 5.28 22.99 -8.75
N ALA A 19 5.76 24.10 -9.31
CA ALA A 19 7.11 24.61 -9.05
C ALA A 19 7.26 25.06 -7.59
N ASP A 20 6.30 25.77 -7.04
CA ASP A 20 6.28 26.18 -5.63
C ASP A 20 6.15 24.98 -4.67
N LEU A 21 5.40 23.96 -5.03
CA LEU A 21 5.29 22.72 -4.26
C LEU A 21 6.59 21.93 -4.25
N LEU A 22 7.29 21.83 -5.39
CA LEU A 22 8.60 21.16 -5.49
C LEU A 22 9.70 21.95 -4.77
N ILE A 23 9.69 23.27 -4.82
CA ILE A 23 10.60 24.14 -4.09
C ILE A 23 10.29 24.08 -2.58
N SER A 24 9.02 24.04 -2.19
CA SER A 24 8.61 23.91 -0.78
C SER A 24 9.04 22.56 -0.19
N ILE A 25 8.95 21.47 -0.93
CA ILE A 25 9.41 20.14 -0.50
C ILE A 25 10.95 20.12 -0.38
N SER A 26 11.67 20.81 -1.29
CA SER A 26 13.12 20.90 -1.24
C SER A 26 13.64 21.77 -0.08
N LEU A 27 12.87 22.75 0.39
CA LEU A 27 13.22 23.65 1.50
C LEU A 27 12.77 23.15 2.87
N ILE A 28 11.82 22.19 2.95
CA ILE A 28 11.42 21.55 4.20
C ILE A 28 12.50 20.56 4.70
N GLY A 29 13.42 20.15 3.83
CA GLY A 29 14.46 19.17 4.11
C GLY A 29 15.62 19.62 5.01
N CYS A 30 15.77 20.91 5.36
CA CYS A 30 16.85 21.38 6.23
C CYS A 30 16.51 22.71 6.91
N LYS A 31 15.66 22.71 7.92
CA LYS A 31 15.72 23.72 8.96
C LYS A 31 16.42 23.12 10.18
N PRO A 32 17.66 23.54 10.51
CA PRO A 32 18.17 23.31 11.85
C PRO A 32 17.40 24.26 12.76
N GLY A 33 16.57 23.73 13.65
CA GLY A 33 15.91 24.49 14.70
C GLY A 33 14.40 24.65 14.63
N SER A 34 13.64 23.65 14.17
CA SER A 34 12.31 23.47 14.77
C SER A 34 12.53 22.68 16.04
N ASP A 35 12.30 23.31 17.17
CA ASP A 35 12.02 22.60 18.41
C ASP A 35 10.87 21.61 18.14
N TYR A 36 11.21 20.41 17.68
CA TYR A 36 10.45 19.25 18.06
C TYR A 36 10.57 19.25 19.58
N SER A 37 9.61 19.82 20.25
CA SER A 37 9.29 19.47 21.60
C SER A 37 9.12 17.96 21.56
N SER A 38 10.22 17.26 21.78
CA SER A 38 10.19 15.87 22.18
C SER A 38 9.36 15.90 23.46
N THR A 39 8.05 15.70 23.34
CA THR A 39 7.36 15.04 24.40
C THR A 39 8.24 13.83 24.64
N ASN A 40 8.93 13.80 25.78
CA ASN A 40 9.76 12.71 26.23
C ASN A 40 8.84 11.49 26.39
N LEU A 41 8.41 10.93 25.28
CA LEU A 41 7.95 9.56 25.19
C LEU A 41 9.21 8.72 25.40
N LYS A 42 9.60 8.57 26.66
CA LYS A 42 10.57 7.59 27.11
C LYS A 42 9.93 6.24 26.84
N ILE A 43 10.05 5.76 25.59
CA ILE A 43 9.66 4.41 25.23
C ILE A 43 10.75 3.51 25.84
N GLU A 44 10.58 3.15 27.10
CA GLU A 44 11.38 2.12 27.74
C GLU A 44 10.91 0.76 27.21
N ASN A 45 11.20 0.49 25.96
CA ASN A 45 10.88 -0.80 25.35
C ASN A 45 12.13 -1.69 25.38
N ARG A 46 12.23 -2.52 26.41
CA ARG A 46 13.37 -3.44 26.61
C ARG A 46 13.31 -4.66 25.68
N ASN A 47 12.17 -4.95 25.06
CA ASN A 47 11.90 -6.22 24.40
C ASN A 47 11.71 -6.16 22.89
N GLY A 48 11.44 -4.99 22.31
CA GLY A 48 11.25 -4.82 20.87
C GLY A 48 10.30 -3.68 20.52
N ALA A 49 10.32 -3.26 19.26
CA ALA A 49 9.44 -2.24 18.72
C ALA A 49 9.05 -2.56 17.29
N VAL A 50 7.84 -2.16 16.88
CA VAL A 50 7.37 -2.18 15.50
C VAL A 50 6.88 -0.78 15.13
N SER A 51 7.31 -0.30 13.96
CA SER A 51 6.85 0.98 13.41
C SER A 51 6.42 0.77 11.97
N SER A 52 5.26 1.27 11.60
CA SER A 52 4.74 1.24 10.24
C SER A 52 3.81 2.43 9.99
N THR A 53 3.29 2.57 8.76
CA THR A 53 2.32 3.62 8.40
C THR A 53 0.91 3.35 8.94
N SER A 54 0.66 2.18 9.53
CA SER A 54 -0.59 1.81 10.17
C SER A 54 -0.38 1.38 11.61
N ARG A 55 -1.09 2.03 12.54
CA ARG A 55 -1.09 1.64 13.95
C ARG A 55 -1.56 0.19 14.11
N LEU A 56 -2.64 -0.22 13.44
CA LEU A 56 -3.19 -1.56 13.51
C LEU A 56 -2.19 -2.63 13.04
N ALA A 57 -1.46 -2.36 11.96
CA ALA A 57 -0.42 -3.25 11.47
C ALA A 57 0.77 -3.34 12.44
N SER A 58 1.19 -2.21 13.03
CA SER A 58 2.24 -2.20 14.06
C SER A 58 1.81 -2.98 15.30
N GLU A 59 0.55 -2.84 15.74
CA GLU A 59 -0.02 -3.58 16.87
C GLU A 59 -0.05 -5.09 16.61
N ALA A 60 -0.38 -5.54 15.39
CA ALA A 60 -0.30 -6.95 15.01
C ALA A 60 1.11 -7.52 15.18
N GLY A 61 2.15 -6.82 14.69
CA GLY A 61 3.54 -7.23 14.87
C GLY A 61 3.98 -7.24 16.33
N VAL A 62 3.59 -6.24 17.12
CA VAL A 62 3.87 -6.18 18.56
C VAL A 62 3.20 -7.33 19.31
N ASP A 63 1.97 -7.68 18.94
CA ASP A 63 1.25 -8.78 19.59
C ASP A 63 1.91 -10.15 19.31
N ILE A 64 2.38 -10.37 18.09
CA ILE A 64 3.19 -11.54 17.73
C ILE A 64 4.46 -11.63 18.59
N MET A 65 5.20 -10.52 18.77
CA MET A 65 6.36 -10.50 19.64
C MET A 65 6.02 -10.77 21.11
N LYS A 66 4.92 -10.21 21.62
CA LYS A 66 4.45 -10.48 23.00
C LYS A 66 4.10 -11.94 23.22
N LYS A 67 3.61 -12.63 22.20
CA LYS A 67 3.33 -14.08 22.21
C LYS A 67 4.59 -14.95 22.02
N GLY A 68 5.77 -14.32 21.93
CA GLY A 68 7.06 -14.99 21.86
C GLY A 68 7.60 -15.22 20.45
N GLY A 69 7.04 -14.56 19.44
CA GLY A 69 7.59 -14.49 18.10
C GLY A 69 8.87 -13.65 18.05
N ASN A 70 9.65 -13.86 17.01
CA ASN A 70 10.82 -13.04 16.72
C ASN A 70 10.47 -11.84 15.82
N ALA A 71 11.48 -11.04 15.44
CA ALA A 71 11.28 -9.86 14.58
C ALA A 71 10.79 -10.25 13.17
N PHE A 72 11.12 -11.43 12.67
CA PHE A 72 10.68 -11.90 11.35
C PHE A 72 9.22 -12.32 11.36
N ASP A 73 8.75 -13.02 12.41
CA ASP A 73 7.31 -13.27 12.58
C ASP A 73 6.52 -11.96 12.64
N ALA A 74 7.04 -10.98 13.40
CA ALA A 74 6.41 -9.67 13.56
C ALA A 74 6.34 -8.88 12.26
N ILE A 75 7.41 -8.86 11.44
CA ILE A 75 7.39 -8.11 10.17
C ILE A 75 6.44 -8.75 9.16
N VAL A 76 6.30 -10.08 9.17
CA VAL A 76 5.35 -10.78 8.28
C VAL A 76 3.91 -10.45 8.67
N ALA A 77 3.57 -10.52 9.96
CA ALA A 77 2.25 -10.13 10.44
C ALA A 77 1.95 -8.65 10.13
N THR A 78 2.92 -7.76 10.35
CA THR A 78 2.80 -6.33 10.01
C THR A 78 2.61 -6.13 8.50
N GLY A 79 3.37 -6.82 7.66
CA GLY A 79 3.31 -6.71 6.21
C GLY A 79 1.96 -7.10 5.64
N PHE A 80 1.39 -8.25 6.06
CA PHE A 80 0.04 -8.65 5.66
C PHE A 80 -1.03 -7.72 6.23
N ALA A 81 -0.89 -7.24 7.46
CA ALA A 81 -1.81 -6.28 8.04
C ALA A 81 -1.77 -4.91 7.33
N LEU A 82 -0.58 -4.44 6.91
CA LEU A 82 -0.42 -3.24 6.08
C LEU A 82 -1.14 -3.37 4.75
N ALA A 83 -1.10 -4.54 4.13
CA ALA A 83 -1.78 -4.79 2.86
C ALA A 83 -3.30 -4.54 2.93
N VAL A 84 -3.88 -4.59 4.11
CA VAL A 84 -5.30 -4.30 4.37
C VAL A 84 -5.48 -2.86 4.87
N THR A 85 -4.69 -2.45 5.87
CA THR A 85 -4.93 -1.22 6.63
C THR A 85 -4.25 0.01 6.05
N SER A 86 -3.31 -0.18 5.12
CA SER A 86 -2.57 0.90 4.44
C SER A 86 -2.13 0.48 3.02
N PRO A 87 -3.06 0.15 2.13
CA PRO A 87 -2.76 -0.46 0.82
C PRO A 87 -1.94 0.45 -0.11
N SER A 88 -1.89 1.75 0.14
CA SER A 88 -1.03 2.69 -0.59
C SER A 88 0.46 2.54 -0.26
N ASN A 89 0.80 1.95 0.89
CA ASN A 89 2.17 1.78 1.38
C ASN A 89 2.58 0.31 1.55
N GLY A 90 1.62 -0.62 1.49
CA GLY A 90 1.86 -2.06 1.55
C GLY A 90 0.67 -2.79 0.97
N ASN A 91 0.90 -3.69 0.03
CA ASN A 91 -0.17 -4.47 -0.60
C ASN A 91 0.36 -5.80 -1.13
N ILE A 92 -0.52 -6.80 -1.30
CA ILE A 92 -0.13 -8.10 -1.86
C ILE A 92 -0.04 -8.10 -3.38
N GLY A 93 -0.51 -7.04 -4.05
CA GLY A 93 -0.34 -6.81 -5.49
C GLY A 93 0.96 -6.09 -5.84
N GLY A 94 1.77 -5.72 -4.85
CA GLY A 94 3.04 -5.04 -5.00
C GLY A 94 4.25 -5.91 -4.66
N GLY A 95 5.30 -5.26 -4.21
CA GLY A 95 6.55 -5.89 -3.80
C GLY A 95 7.31 -5.04 -2.79
N GLY A 96 8.57 -5.39 -2.57
CA GLY A 96 9.41 -4.66 -1.64
C GLY A 96 10.80 -5.25 -1.46
N PHE A 97 11.47 -4.75 -0.44
CA PHE A 97 12.79 -5.20 -0.03
C PHE A 97 12.85 -5.41 1.48
N MET A 98 13.63 -6.38 1.92
CA MET A 98 14.01 -6.54 3.31
C MET A 98 15.52 -6.31 3.45
N VAL A 99 15.90 -5.54 4.47
CA VAL A 99 17.25 -5.50 5.01
C VAL A 99 17.14 -5.84 6.48
N ALA A 100 17.72 -6.94 6.89
CA ALA A 100 17.65 -7.44 8.25
C ALA A 100 19.04 -7.72 8.81
N ARG A 101 19.14 -7.70 10.13
CA ARG A 101 20.33 -8.15 10.87
C ARG A 101 19.90 -9.15 11.91
N THR A 102 20.47 -10.36 11.85
CA THR A 102 20.23 -11.41 12.82
C THR A 102 20.91 -11.10 14.17
N ASN A 103 20.55 -11.85 15.21
CA ASN A 103 21.21 -11.77 16.51
C ASN A 103 22.68 -12.26 16.47
N GLN A 104 23.05 -13.06 15.47
CA GLN A 104 24.45 -13.46 15.21
C GLN A 104 25.25 -12.38 14.49
N GLY A 105 24.58 -11.32 14.02
CA GLY A 105 25.22 -10.20 13.32
C GLY A 105 25.27 -10.33 11.81
N GLU A 106 24.73 -11.40 11.24
CA GLU A 106 24.57 -11.58 9.81
C GLU A 106 23.62 -10.52 9.23
N VAL A 107 23.94 -9.99 8.07
CA VAL A 107 23.10 -9.06 7.33
C VAL A 107 22.48 -9.77 6.14
N ILE A 108 21.16 -9.72 6.07
CA ILE A 108 20.35 -10.42 5.08
C ILE A 108 19.62 -9.36 4.25
N THR A 109 19.61 -9.51 2.94
CA THR A 109 18.80 -8.70 2.05
C THR A 109 17.98 -9.58 1.13
N LEU A 110 16.66 -9.37 1.09
CA LEU A 110 15.73 -10.07 0.22
C LEU A 110 15.04 -9.08 -0.70
N ASP A 111 15.11 -9.37 -2.00
CA ASP A 111 14.42 -8.66 -3.06
C ASP A 111 13.16 -9.43 -3.46
N PHE A 112 12.02 -8.88 -3.11
CA PHE A 112 10.70 -9.36 -3.53
C PHE A 112 9.95 -8.27 -4.30
N ARG A 113 10.69 -7.42 -5.00
CA ARG A 113 10.12 -6.41 -5.90
C ARG A 113 9.36 -7.06 -7.04
N GLU A 114 8.42 -6.31 -7.60
CA GLU A 114 7.67 -6.70 -8.78
C GLU A 114 8.62 -6.97 -9.96
N LYS A 115 8.26 -7.93 -10.79
CA LYS A 115 8.98 -8.24 -12.03
C LYS A 115 8.14 -7.88 -13.24
N ALA A 116 8.80 -7.46 -14.31
CA ALA A 116 8.12 -7.26 -15.59
C ALA A 116 7.51 -8.59 -16.06
N PRO A 117 6.24 -8.59 -16.52
CA PRO A 117 5.67 -9.77 -17.19
C PRO A 117 6.49 -10.17 -18.42
N THR A 118 6.53 -11.47 -18.73
CA THR A 118 7.26 -11.99 -19.92
C THR A 118 6.74 -11.44 -21.25
N LEU A 119 5.49 -10.98 -21.27
CA LEU A 119 4.87 -10.36 -22.43
C LEU A 119 5.19 -8.86 -22.57
N SER A 120 6.01 -8.28 -21.70
CA SER A 120 6.42 -6.88 -21.82
C SER A 120 7.25 -6.63 -23.07
N TYR A 121 7.06 -5.49 -23.71
CA TYR A 121 7.75 -5.09 -24.93
C TYR A 121 8.13 -3.59 -24.88
N GLU A 122 9.12 -3.21 -25.67
CA GLU A 122 9.78 -1.91 -25.62
C GLU A 122 8.81 -0.72 -25.79
N THR A 123 7.82 -0.85 -26.67
CA THR A 123 6.90 0.23 -27.05
C THR A 123 5.55 0.18 -26.31
N MET A 124 5.42 -0.63 -25.24
CA MET A 124 4.15 -0.88 -24.56
C MET A 124 3.47 0.36 -23.94
N PHE A 125 4.21 1.42 -23.75
CA PHE A 125 3.73 2.70 -23.21
C PHE A 125 3.70 3.84 -24.21
N LEU A 126 3.81 3.52 -25.51
CA LEU A 126 3.60 4.50 -26.57
C LEU A 126 2.13 4.49 -27.01
N ASP A 127 1.62 5.68 -27.38
CA ASP A 127 0.31 5.84 -28.02
C ASP A 127 0.36 5.46 -29.49
N ASP A 128 -0.76 5.60 -30.22
CA ASP A 128 -0.87 5.22 -31.62
C ASP A 128 0.00 6.11 -32.54
N GLU A 129 0.38 7.31 -32.09
CA GLU A 129 1.30 8.22 -32.78
C GLU A 129 2.77 7.95 -32.45
N GLY A 130 3.06 6.99 -31.55
CA GLY A 130 4.41 6.62 -31.13
C GLY A 130 5.00 7.53 -30.03
N ASN A 131 4.20 8.36 -29.37
CA ASN A 131 4.62 9.19 -28.26
C ASN A 131 4.43 8.47 -26.91
N TYR A 132 5.26 8.82 -25.92
CA TYR A 132 5.09 8.29 -24.58
C TYR A 132 3.75 8.73 -23.96
N SER A 133 2.95 7.76 -23.56
CA SER A 133 1.68 7.98 -22.87
C SER A 133 1.80 7.75 -21.37
N ARG A 134 1.72 8.83 -20.60
CA ARG A 134 1.74 8.76 -19.14
C ARG A 134 0.58 7.91 -18.59
N ASN A 135 -0.59 7.98 -19.20
CA ASN A 135 -1.76 7.20 -18.76
C ASN A 135 -1.52 5.70 -18.95
N LEU A 136 -0.95 5.28 -20.08
CA LEU A 136 -0.58 3.88 -20.28
C LEU A 136 0.46 3.41 -19.25
N ALA A 137 1.42 4.24 -18.89
CA ALA A 137 2.48 3.89 -17.98
C ALA A 137 2.08 3.91 -16.48
N LEU A 138 1.03 4.64 -16.10
CA LEU A 138 0.63 4.80 -14.70
C LEU A 138 -0.73 4.18 -14.35
N LEU A 139 -1.68 4.17 -15.29
CA LEU A 139 -3.07 3.83 -15.02
C LEU A 139 -3.58 2.59 -15.78
N SER A 140 -2.81 2.08 -16.75
CA SER A 140 -3.24 0.89 -17.48
C SER A 140 -2.84 -0.42 -16.80
N HIS A 141 -3.57 -1.50 -17.06
CA HIS A 141 -3.21 -2.85 -16.62
C HIS A 141 -1.87 -3.33 -17.19
N LYS A 142 -1.38 -2.73 -18.30
CA LYS A 142 -0.04 -3.00 -18.86
C LYS A 142 1.10 -2.60 -17.91
N SER A 143 0.88 -1.60 -17.07
CA SER A 143 1.90 -1.11 -16.13
C SER A 143 2.05 -1.97 -14.87
N SER A 144 1.18 -2.96 -14.68
CA SER A 144 1.23 -3.85 -13.52
C SER A 144 2.41 -4.82 -13.62
N GLY A 145 3.26 -4.84 -12.60
CA GLY A 145 4.31 -5.85 -12.45
C GLY A 145 3.78 -7.12 -11.79
N VAL A 146 4.47 -8.23 -12.00
CA VAL A 146 4.18 -9.51 -11.33
C VAL A 146 4.44 -9.35 -9.82
N PRO A 147 3.43 -9.51 -8.95
CA PRO A 147 3.54 -9.21 -7.54
C PRO A 147 4.54 -10.08 -6.78
N GLY A 148 5.24 -9.49 -5.82
CA GLY A 148 6.24 -10.18 -5.02
C GLY A 148 5.98 -10.26 -3.52
N THR A 149 5.11 -9.41 -2.96
CA THR A 149 4.91 -9.30 -1.52
C THR A 149 4.57 -10.63 -0.85
N VAL A 150 3.67 -11.42 -1.43
CA VAL A 150 3.25 -12.69 -0.82
C VAL A 150 4.41 -13.69 -0.77
N ASP A 151 5.16 -13.84 -1.86
CA ASP A 151 6.32 -14.73 -1.92
C ASP A 151 7.40 -14.27 -0.93
N GLY A 152 7.71 -12.97 -0.90
CA GLY A 152 8.73 -12.41 -0.01
C GLY A 152 8.39 -12.59 1.47
N LEU A 153 7.16 -12.27 1.87
CA LEU A 153 6.73 -12.42 3.27
C LEU A 153 6.71 -13.89 3.72
N ILE A 154 6.25 -14.80 2.86
CA ILE A 154 6.27 -16.24 3.16
C ILE A 154 7.72 -16.75 3.26
N THR A 155 8.59 -16.39 2.31
CA THR A 155 10.03 -16.75 2.36
C THR A 155 10.69 -16.26 3.65
N ILE A 156 10.39 -15.02 4.09
CA ILE A 156 10.91 -14.48 5.35
C ILE A 156 10.44 -15.33 6.54
N LEU A 157 9.16 -15.73 6.56
CA LEU A 157 8.62 -16.54 7.65
C LEU A 157 9.21 -17.94 7.69
N GLU A 158 9.36 -18.59 6.53
CA GLU A 158 9.88 -19.94 6.40
C GLU A 158 11.37 -20.02 6.77
N ASP A 159 12.18 -19.05 6.32
CA ASP A 159 13.64 -19.10 6.51
C ASP A 159 14.10 -18.55 7.87
N TYR A 160 13.38 -17.54 8.41
CA TYR A 160 13.83 -16.79 9.60
C TYR A 160 12.80 -16.69 10.72
N GLY A 161 11.58 -17.10 10.50
CA GLY A 161 10.53 -17.13 11.53
C GLY A 161 10.94 -17.99 12.72
N SER A 162 10.32 -17.75 13.86
CA SER A 162 10.62 -18.49 15.09
C SER A 162 10.19 -19.95 15.07
N GLY A 163 9.38 -20.36 14.10
CA GLY A 163 8.70 -21.66 14.04
C GLY A 163 7.60 -21.87 15.08
N LYS A 164 7.23 -20.81 15.83
CA LYS A 164 6.19 -20.86 16.87
C LYS A 164 4.80 -20.61 16.34
N PHE A 165 4.68 -19.99 15.17
CA PHE A 165 3.42 -19.58 14.58
C PHE A 165 3.23 -20.23 13.22
N SER A 166 2.04 -20.74 12.97
CA SER A 166 1.60 -21.10 11.63
C SER A 166 1.34 -19.84 10.78
N LEU A 167 1.39 -19.98 9.47
CA LEU A 167 1.01 -18.89 8.55
C LEU A 167 -0.42 -18.39 8.82
N SER A 168 -1.32 -19.29 9.23
CA SER A 168 -2.70 -18.95 9.58
C SER A 168 -2.78 -18.05 10.81
N GLU A 169 -1.99 -18.28 11.84
CA GLU A 169 -1.95 -17.42 13.02
C GLU A 169 -1.38 -16.04 12.68
N ILE A 170 -0.34 -15.99 11.85
CA ILE A 170 0.27 -14.73 11.36
C ILE A 170 -0.73 -13.92 10.54
N LEU A 171 -1.47 -14.54 9.61
CA LEU A 171 -2.43 -13.85 8.75
C LEU A 171 -3.75 -13.51 9.44
N SER A 172 -4.04 -14.08 10.61
CA SER A 172 -5.32 -13.91 11.31
C SER A 172 -5.68 -12.43 11.54
N TYR A 173 -4.70 -11.56 11.81
CA TYR A 173 -4.89 -10.11 11.98
C TYR A 173 -5.36 -9.46 10.69
N ALA A 174 -4.66 -9.71 9.59
CA ALA A 174 -5.01 -9.16 8.28
C ALA A 174 -6.38 -9.66 7.81
N ILE A 175 -6.66 -10.95 7.98
CA ILE A 175 -7.97 -11.55 7.67
C ILE A 175 -9.09 -10.88 8.48
N ASN A 176 -8.88 -10.71 9.79
CA ASN A 176 -9.86 -10.05 10.65
C ASN A 176 -10.13 -8.59 10.23
N PHE A 177 -9.09 -7.82 9.93
CA PHE A 177 -9.24 -6.43 9.47
C PHE A 177 -9.97 -6.34 8.12
N ALA A 178 -9.71 -7.27 7.20
CA ALA A 178 -10.36 -7.28 5.90
C ALA A 178 -11.82 -7.76 5.99
N GLU A 179 -12.11 -8.78 6.78
CA GLU A 179 -13.44 -9.42 6.88
C GLU A 179 -14.42 -8.60 7.71
N ASN A 180 -13.97 -8.12 8.88
CA ASN A 180 -14.80 -7.40 9.84
C ASN A 180 -14.68 -5.88 9.73
N GLY A 181 -13.76 -5.40 8.90
CA GLY A 181 -13.47 -4.00 8.69
C GLY A 181 -12.53 -3.40 9.74
N HIS A 182 -12.01 -2.24 9.39
CA HIS A 182 -11.18 -1.43 10.27
C HIS A 182 -11.42 0.06 10.03
N GLY A 183 -11.20 0.88 11.07
CA GLY A 183 -11.24 2.33 10.94
C GLY A 183 -10.04 2.85 10.13
N ILE A 184 -10.31 3.69 9.13
CA ILE A 184 -9.26 4.33 8.35
C ILE A 184 -8.69 5.55 9.10
N ASN A 185 -7.41 5.83 8.88
CA ASN A 185 -6.77 7.02 9.44
C ASN A 185 -6.99 8.24 8.52
N LYS A 186 -6.67 9.43 9.04
CA LYS A 186 -6.83 10.70 8.30
C LYS A 186 -6.11 10.72 6.95
N SER A 187 -4.90 10.15 6.86
CA SER A 187 -4.13 10.11 5.61
C SER A 187 -4.79 9.20 4.58
N SER A 188 -5.33 8.05 5.02
CA SER A 188 -6.06 7.14 4.14
C SER A 188 -7.36 7.76 3.65
N ALA A 189 -8.13 8.42 4.53
CA ALA A 189 -9.35 9.14 4.16
C ALA A 189 -9.06 10.20 3.09
N PHE A 190 -8.05 11.06 3.34
CA PHE A 190 -7.62 12.05 2.34
C PHE A 190 -7.20 11.42 1.00
N GLY A 191 -6.43 10.34 1.03
CA GLY A 191 -6.00 9.65 -0.20
C GLY A 191 -7.17 9.06 -1.00
N LEU A 192 -8.14 8.45 -0.32
CA LEU A 192 -9.33 7.90 -0.96
C LEU A 192 -10.16 8.99 -1.65
N ASP A 193 -10.35 10.13 -1.02
CA ASP A 193 -11.07 11.26 -1.62
C ASP A 193 -10.28 11.93 -2.73
N PHE A 194 -8.97 12.12 -2.55
CA PHE A 194 -8.10 12.76 -3.54
C PHE A 194 -8.04 11.96 -4.86
N TYR A 195 -7.96 10.64 -4.79
CA TYR A 195 -7.91 9.76 -5.95
C TYR A 195 -9.29 9.24 -6.40
N LYS A 196 -10.38 9.71 -5.80
CA LYS A 196 -11.76 9.28 -6.09
C LYS A 196 -12.08 9.28 -7.58
N HIS A 197 -11.65 10.32 -8.31
CA HIS A 197 -11.88 10.43 -9.75
C HIS A 197 -11.26 9.27 -10.54
N LEU A 198 -10.09 8.76 -10.13
CA LEU A 198 -9.45 7.59 -10.76
C LEU A 198 -10.16 6.29 -10.39
N PHE A 199 -10.63 6.16 -9.15
CA PHE A 199 -11.36 4.97 -8.71
C PHE A 199 -12.70 4.80 -9.44
N LEU A 200 -13.32 5.90 -9.86
CA LEU A 200 -14.57 5.88 -10.62
C LEU A 200 -14.39 5.40 -12.07
N GLU A 201 -13.19 5.42 -12.62
CA GLU A 201 -12.86 4.92 -13.96
C GLU A 201 -12.77 3.39 -14.02
N ASP A 202 -12.54 2.73 -12.87
CA ASP A 202 -12.43 1.29 -12.76
C ASP A 202 -13.50 0.68 -11.86
N LYS A 203 -14.25 -0.30 -12.37
CA LYS A 203 -15.36 -0.94 -11.63
C LYS A 203 -14.94 -1.65 -10.36
N GLY A 204 -13.76 -2.27 -10.36
CA GLY A 204 -13.21 -2.96 -9.20
C GLY A 204 -12.88 -1.97 -8.10
N SER A 205 -12.17 -0.89 -8.45
CA SER A 205 -11.80 0.19 -7.54
C SER A 205 -13.04 0.93 -7.02
N THR A 206 -14.01 1.23 -7.88
CA THR A 206 -15.29 1.86 -7.49
C THR A 206 -15.97 1.05 -6.38
N LYS A 207 -16.09 -0.26 -6.55
CA LYS A 207 -16.75 -1.15 -5.58
C LYS A 207 -16.12 -1.11 -4.20
N ILE A 208 -14.80 -0.88 -4.12
CA ILE A 208 -14.03 -1.00 -2.87
C ILE A 208 -13.77 0.37 -2.23
N PHE A 209 -13.40 1.36 -3.04
CA PHE A 209 -12.84 2.62 -2.55
C PHE A 209 -13.81 3.80 -2.63
N ILE A 210 -14.96 3.65 -3.29
CA ILE A 210 -16.01 4.67 -3.24
C ILE A 210 -16.94 4.33 -2.08
N LYS A 211 -17.15 5.30 -1.19
CA LYS A 211 -17.99 5.13 -0.01
C LYS A 211 -19.44 4.89 -0.43
N ASP A 212 -20.05 3.81 0.04
CA ASP A 212 -21.50 3.59 -0.07
C ASP A 212 -22.18 4.34 1.09
N TYR A 213 -22.88 5.39 0.75
CA TYR A 213 -23.62 6.26 1.67
C TYR A 213 -25.13 6.14 1.53
N THR A 214 -25.60 5.07 0.91
CA THR A 214 -27.04 4.88 0.61
C THR A 214 -27.88 4.85 1.88
N LEU A 215 -27.40 4.23 2.95
CA LEU A 215 -28.12 4.15 4.23
C LEU A 215 -28.15 5.50 4.94
N GLU A 216 -27.02 6.18 5.02
CA GLU A 216 -26.89 7.50 5.64
C GLU A 216 -27.74 8.54 4.91
N MET A 217 -27.78 8.48 3.58
CA MET A 217 -28.63 9.34 2.76
C MET A 217 -30.11 9.15 3.08
N LYS A 218 -30.56 7.90 3.15
CA LYS A 218 -31.97 7.58 3.51
C LYS A 218 -32.32 8.07 4.91
N GLN A 219 -31.41 7.91 5.88
CA GLN A 219 -31.63 8.38 7.24
C GLN A 219 -31.72 9.91 7.29
N LEU A 220 -30.79 10.62 6.64
CA LEU A 220 -30.83 12.09 6.57
C LEU A 220 -32.12 12.62 5.92
N GLN A 221 -32.60 11.97 4.85
CA GLN A 221 -33.88 12.30 4.22
C GLN A 221 -35.04 12.14 5.21
N GLN A 222 -35.05 11.06 5.97
CA GLN A 222 -36.07 10.81 6.98
C GLN A 222 -36.01 11.83 8.12
N ASP A 223 -34.81 12.17 8.57
CA ASP A 223 -34.58 13.13 9.68
C ASP A 223 -35.10 14.54 9.30
N VAL A 224 -34.85 15.00 8.07
CA VAL A 224 -35.41 16.26 7.58
C VAL A 224 -36.94 16.22 7.47
N LEU A 225 -37.49 15.10 6.94
CA LEU A 225 -38.94 14.94 6.83
C LEU A 225 -39.64 14.94 8.19
N ASN A 226 -39.01 14.39 9.20
CA ASN A 226 -39.51 14.36 10.58
C ASN A 226 -39.25 15.66 11.34
N GLY A 227 -38.55 16.64 10.76
CA GLY A 227 -38.16 17.88 11.43
C GLY A 227 -37.11 17.69 12.52
N THR A 228 -36.38 16.57 12.52
CA THR A 228 -35.34 16.26 13.51
C THR A 228 -34.06 17.06 13.28
N ILE A 229 -33.81 17.41 12.02
CA ILE A 229 -32.69 18.29 11.62
C ILE A 229 -33.19 19.45 10.74
N PRO A 230 -32.58 20.64 10.84
CA PRO A 230 -32.87 21.77 9.95
C PRO A 230 -32.45 21.46 8.51
N GLU A 231 -33.14 22.06 7.53
CA GLU A 231 -32.83 21.90 6.09
C GLU A 231 -31.39 22.29 5.75
N GLN A 232 -30.85 23.34 6.36
CA GLN A 232 -29.48 23.75 6.13
C GLN A 232 -28.47 22.69 6.61
N GLU A 233 -28.72 22.07 7.75
CA GLU A 233 -27.90 20.98 8.29
C GLU A 233 -27.96 19.74 7.38
N TYR A 234 -29.12 19.44 6.82
CA TYR A 234 -29.29 18.39 5.82
C TYR A 234 -28.41 18.64 4.58
N ILE A 235 -28.47 19.88 4.02
CA ILE A 235 -27.66 20.25 2.86
C ILE A 235 -26.16 20.11 3.16
N ASP A 236 -25.70 20.56 4.31
CA ASP A 236 -24.29 20.52 4.68
C ASP A 236 -23.82 19.07 4.89
N LYS A 237 -24.62 18.23 5.53
CA LYS A 237 -24.34 16.79 5.67
C LYS A 237 -24.34 16.07 4.33
N MET A 238 -25.28 16.36 3.43
CA MET A 238 -25.34 15.76 2.10
C MET A 238 -24.11 16.08 1.25
N ARG A 239 -23.52 17.27 1.37
CA ARG A 239 -22.30 17.67 0.63
C ARG A 239 -21.05 16.88 1.03
N SER A 240 -21.01 16.37 2.25
CA SER A 240 -19.86 15.61 2.78
C SER A 240 -20.12 14.10 2.88
N LEU A 241 -21.32 13.65 2.49
CA LEU A 241 -21.75 12.28 2.72
C LEU A 241 -20.93 11.25 1.94
N ASP A 242 -20.43 11.63 0.77
CA ASP A 242 -19.61 10.79 -0.09
C ASP A 242 -18.11 10.90 0.19
N GLN A 243 -17.71 11.67 1.22
CA GLN A 243 -16.33 11.81 1.64
C GLN A 243 -15.97 10.78 2.71
N TRP A 244 -14.75 10.29 2.63
CA TRP A 244 -14.16 9.47 3.67
C TRP A 244 -13.68 10.32 4.84
N ASN A 245 -13.95 9.89 6.06
CA ASN A 245 -13.50 10.55 7.27
C ASN A 245 -12.64 9.60 8.11
N GLU A 246 -11.77 10.17 8.94
CA GLU A 246 -11.03 9.38 9.93
C GLU A 246 -12.01 8.63 10.84
N GLY A 247 -11.78 7.34 10.99
CA GLY A 247 -12.64 6.43 11.77
C GLY A 247 -13.74 5.74 10.95
N ASP A 248 -14.01 6.15 9.71
CA ASP A 248 -14.92 5.41 8.84
C ASP A 248 -14.42 3.98 8.63
N ILE A 249 -15.35 3.05 8.59
CA ILE A 249 -15.02 1.61 8.49
C ILE A 249 -14.98 1.20 7.02
N ILE A 250 -13.85 0.62 6.61
CA ILE A 250 -13.72 -0.04 5.31
C ILE A 250 -13.71 -1.56 5.51
N ILE A 251 -14.51 -2.27 4.70
CA ILE A 251 -14.65 -3.73 4.73
C ILE A 251 -14.26 -4.27 3.35
N GLN A 252 -13.38 -5.28 3.32
CA GLN A 252 -12.80 -5.82 2.10
C GLN A 252 -12.94 -7.36 2.07
N LYS A 253 -14.17 -7.87 2.00
CA LYS A 253 -14.46 -9.32 2.07
C LYS A 253 -13.75 -10.14 0.99
N ASP A 254 -13.67 -9.62 -0.24
CA ASP A 254 -12.97 -10.30 -1.35
C ASP A 254 -11.47 -10.43 -1.07
N TRP A 255 -10.91 -9.42 -0.35
CA TRP A 255 -9.54 -9.43 0.13
C TRP A 255 -9.32 -10.45 1.25
N ALA A 256 -10.25 -10.52 2.20
CA ALA A 256 -10.24 -11.54 3.26
C ALA A 256 -10.21 -12.95 2.69
N GLU A 257 -11.03 -13.23 1.66
CA GLU A 257 -11.04 -14.53 0.98
C GLU A 257 -9.71 -14.85 0.29
N THR A 258 -9.02 -13.84 -0.26
CA THR A 258 -7.69 -14.01 -0.82
C THR A 258 -6.65 -14.34 0.26
N LEU A 259 -6.69 -13.61 1.38
CA LEU A 259 -5.81 -13.87 2.52
C LEU A 259 -6.06 -15.25 3.16
N LYS A 260 -7.32 -15.72 3.22
CA LYS A 260 -7.65 -17.08 3.67
C LYS A 260 -7.03 -18.14 2.77
N ARG A 261 -7.09 -17.96 1.43
CA ARG A 261 -6.44 -18.90 0.50
C ARG A 261 -4.92 -18.93 0.69
N ILE A 262 -4.29 -17.77 0.93
CA ILE A 262 -2.86 -17.69 1.25
C ILE A 262 -2.57 -18.38 2.58
N SER A 263 -3.37 -18.15 3.60
CA SER A 263 -3.26 -18.75 4.92
C SER A 263 -3.30 -20.28 4.89
N GLU A 264 -4.15 -20.85 4.04
CA GLU A 264 -4.38 -22.29 3.90
C GLU A 264 -3.34 -22.98 3.00
N ASN A 265 -2.91 -22.31 1.94
CA ASN A 265 -2.11 -22.91 0.85
C ASN A 265 -0.73 -22.24 0.67
N GLY A 266 -0.36 -21.35 1.56
CA GLY A 266 0.90 -20.62 1.45
C GLY A 266 0.99 -19.84 0.13
N ARG A 267 2.15 -19.89 -0.49
CA ARG A 267 2.44 -19.27 -1.78
C ARG A 267 1.40 -19.64 -2.87
N ASP A 268 0.98 -20.90 -2.91
CA ASP A 268 0.04 -21.39 -3.93
C ASP A 268 -1.36 -20.79 -3.79
N GLY A 269 -1.75 -20.33 -2.62
CA GLY A 269 -3.00 -19.59 -2.39
C GLY A 269 -3.09 -18.27 -3.15
N PHE A 270 -1.93 -17.74 -3.64
CA PHE A 270 -1.86 -16.51 -4.42
C PHE A 270 -1.42 -16.76 -5.87
N TYR A 271 -0.30 -17.46 -6.07
CA TYR A 271 0.33 -17.61 -7.39
C TYR A 271 -0.24 -18.76 -8.21
N SER A 272 -1.17 -19.54 -7.66
CA SER A 272 -1.84 -20.66 -8.30
C SER A 272 -3.35 -20.63 -8.03
N GLY A 273 -4.10 -21.50 -8.68
CA GLY A 273 -5.52 -21.71 -8.41
C GLY A 273 -6.41 -20.48 -8.59
N LYS A 274 -7.35 -20.28 -7.66
CA LYS A 274 -8.41 -19.27 -7.79
C LYS A 274 -7.87 -17.84 -7.86
N THR A 275 -6.91 -17.46 -7.01
CA THR A 275 -6.36 -16.11 -6.99
C THR A 275 -5.62 -15.79 -8.28
N ALA A 276 -4.75 -16.69 -8.76
CA ALA A 276 -4.06 -16.53 -10.02
C ALA A 276 -5.02 -16.42 -11.20
N ASN A 277 -6.10 -17.21 -11.20
CA ASN A 277 -7.13 -17.13 -12.24
C ASN A 277 -7.84 -15.77 -12.23
N LEU A 278 -8.15 -15.20 -11.06
CA LEU A 278 -8.76 -13.88 -10.95
C LEU A 278 -7.84 -12.80 -11.50
N ILE A 279 -6.55 -12.82 -11.13
CA ILE A 279 -5.54 -11.86 -11.62
C ILE A 279 -5.43 -11.95 -13.16
N VAL A 280 -5.23 -13.14 -13.70
CA VAL A 280 -5.01 -13.31 -15.15
C VAL A 280 -6.27 -13.00 -15.96
N ASN A 281 -7.45 -13.32 -15.46
CA ASN A 281 -8.70 -12.95 -16.12
C ASN A 281 -8.89 -11.43 -16.17
N GLU A 282 -8.58 -10.72 -15.09
CA GLU A 282 -8.61 -9.26 -15.04
C GLU A 282 -7.60 -8.65 -16.02
N MET A 283 -6.37 -9.17 -16.05
CA MET A 283 -5.35 -8.74 -17.01
C MET A 283 -5.82 -8.91 -18.45
N ARG A 284 -6.38 -10.08 -18.79
CA ARG A 284 -6.89 -10.35 -20.15
C ARG A 284 -8.05 -9.44 -20.55
N ALA A 285 -8.95 -9.17 -19.62
CA ALA A 285 -10.10 -8.30 -19.86
C ALA A 285 -9.71 -6.84 -20.16
N ASN A 286 -8.56 -6.40 -19.64
CA ASN A 286 -8.13 -4.99 -19.68
C ASN A 286 -6.75 -4.80 -20.37
N ASN A 287 -6.35 -5.71 -21.25
CA ASN A 287 -5.09 -5.64 -22.00
C ASN A 287 -3.83 -5.61 -21.11
N GLY A 288 -3.89 -6.16 -19.91
CA GLY A 288 -2.73 -6.35 -19.04
C GLY A 288 -1.87 -7.54 -19.51
N LEU A 289 -0.66 -7.65 -18.96
CA LEU A 289 0.37 -8.56 -19.48
C LEU A 289 0.69 -9.74 -18.56
N ILE A 290 0.25 -9.72 -17.30
CA ILE A 290 0.56 -10.81 -16.35
C ILE A 290 -0.15 -12.09 -16.76
N SER A 291 0.62 -13.17 -16.90
CA SER A 291 0.16 -14.52 -17.24
C SER A 291 0.22 -15.47 -16.04
N HIS A 292 -0.40 -16.65 -16.17
CA HIS A 292 -0.26 -17.71 -15.17
C HIS A 292 1.19 -18.17 -15.00
N GLU A 293 1.96 -18.18 -16.09
CA GLU A 293 3.36 -18.58 -16.06
C GLU A 293 4.21 -17.57 -15.29
N ASP A 294 3.97 -16.26 -15.48
CA ASP A 294 4.64 -15.20 -14.72
C ASP A 294 4.39 -15.36 -13.20
N LEU A 295 3.15 -15.60 -12.80
CA LEU A 295 2.78 -15.83 -11.40
C LEU A 295 3.46 -17.10 -10.85
N LYS A 296 3.41 -18.20 -11.59
CA LYS A 296 4.00 -19.49 -11.20
C LYS A 296 5.51 -19.40 -11.01
N GLN A 297 6.19 -18.67 -11.90
CA GLN A 297 7.66 -18.55 -11.91
C GLN A 297 8.18 -17.49 -10.94
N TYR A 298 7.34 -16.59 -10.43
CA TYR A 298 7.81 -15.56 -9.53
C TYR A 298 8.52 -16.18 -8.31
N ARG A 299 9.68 -15.64 -7.96
CA ARG A 299 10.42 -15.94 -6.71
C ARG A 299 11.12 -14.68 -6.23
N SER A 300 11.10 -14.45 -4.94
CA SER A 300 11.98 -13.50 -4.27
C SER A 300 13.43 -13.97 -4.33
N ILE A 301 14.38 -13.05 -4.22
CA ILE A 301 15.80 -13.33 -4.45
C ILE A 301 16.62 -12.72 -3.31
N TYR A 302 17.43 -13.53 -2.62
CA TYR A 302 18.45 -13.03 -1.74
C TYR A 302 19.57 -12.33 -2.54
N ARG A 303 19.97 -11.15 -2.08
CA ARG A 303 21.02 -10.36 -2.72
C ARG A 303 22.11 -10.02 -1.73
N GLU A 304 23.31 -9.72 -2.25
CA GLU A 304 24.38 -9.19 -1.41
C GLU A 304 24.04 -7.76 -0.94
N PRO A 305 24.18 -7.48 0.38
CA PRO A 305 23.94 -6.13 0.89
C PRO A 305 25.04 -5.16 0.44
N ILE A 306 24.66 -3.91 0.20
CA ILE A 306 25.64 -2.83 0.09
C ILE A 306 26.18 -2.51 1.48
N LEU A 307 27.49 -2.47 1.58
CA LEU A 307 28.23 -2.19 2.81
C LEU A 307 28.91 -0.83 2.70
N GLY A 308 28.58 0.08 3.59
CA GLY A 308 29.15 1.41 3.67
C GLY A 308 29.58 1.76 5.10
N ASN A 309 30.36 2.84 5.23
CA ASN A 309 30.69 3.45 6.50
C ASN A 309 30.45 4.96 6.43
N TYR A 310 29.78 5.49 7.43
CA TYR A 310 29.53 6.92 7.55
C TYR A 310 29.79 7.40 8.97
N ARG A 311 30.71 8.33 9.16
CA ARG A 311 31.07 8.90 10.48
C ARG A 311 31.34 7.85 11.56
N GLY A 312 32.01 6.72 11.20
CA GLY A 312 32.29 5.61 12.10
C GLY A 312 31.16 4.58 12.25
N TYR A 313 29.99 4.83 11.68
CA TYR A 313 28.88 3.88 11.68
C TYR A 313 28.93 2.97 10.47
N LYS A 314 28.68 1.68 10.69
CA LYS A 314 28.53 0.70 9.62
C LYS A 314 27.15 0.83 9.00
N VAL A 315 27.06 1.20 7.74
CA VAL A 315 25.81 1.28 6.98
C VAL A 315 25.62 -0.01 6.20
N ARG A 316 24.38 -0.51 6.20
CA ARG A 316 23.96 -1.69 5.44
C ARG A 316 22.68 -1.33 4.69
N SER A 317 22.65 -1.60 3.39
CA SER A 317 21.53 -1.23 2.54
C SER A 317 21.26 -2.28 1.49
N MET A 318 20.09 -2.16 0.85
CA MET A 318 19.73 -2.99 -0.28
C MET A 318 20.48 -2.51 -1.53
N GLY A 319 20.99 -3.48 -2.30
CA GLY A 319 21.57 -3.22 -3.62
C GLY A 319 20.52 -2.98 -4.71
N PRO A 320 20.95 -2.73 -5.96
CA PRO A 320 20.02 -2.67 -7.09
C PRO A 320 19.11 -3.92 -7.15
N PRO A 321 17.84 -3.75 -7.52
CA PRO A 321 17.21 -2.60 -8.16
C PRO A 321 16.77 -1.47 -7.21
N SER A 322 17.08 -1.51 -5.91
CA SER A 322 16.86 -0.39 -5.01
C SER A 322 17.86 0.73 -5.31
N SER A 323 17.38 1.95 -5.53
CA SER A 323 18.23 3.14 -5.70
C SER A 323 18.80 3.67 -4.37
N GLY A 324 18.16 3.34 -3.24
CA GLY A 324 18.54 3.86 -1.93
C GLY A 324 19.95 3.43 -1.48
N GLY A 325 20.37 2.21 -1.80
CA GLY A 325 21.69 1.72 -1.44
C GLY A 325 22.85 2.46 -2.11
N PRO A 326 22.83 2.64 -3.44
CA PRO A 326 23.88 3.35 -4.16
C PRO A 326 23.99 4.83 -3.80
N LEU A 327 22.97 5.46 -3.22
CA LEU A 327 22.93 6.87 -2.85
C LEU A 327 23.49 7.16 -1.44
N ILE A 328 23.73 6.14 -0.63
CA ILE A 328 24.30 6.22 0.71
C ILE A 328 25.81 6.02 0.67
#